data_3df0af5ba04b94a4d239897bf5029946
#
_entry.id   3df0af5ba04b94a4d239897bf5029946
#
_cell.length_a   1.000
_cell.length_b   1.000
_cell.length_c   1.000
_cell.angle_alpha   90.00
_cell.angle_beta   90.00
_cell.angle_gamma   90.00
#
_symmetry.space_group_name_H-M   'P 1'
#
loop_
_entity.id
_entity.type
_entity.pdbx_description
1 polymer ?
#
loop_
_entity_poly.entity_id
_entity_poly.type
_entity_poly.pdbx_seq_one_letter_code
_entity_poly.pdbx_strand_id
1 'polypeptide(L)'
;MTPQELAARTAWGEARGEGVVGMHAILNVIAHRVAKPGWWGRDIESVCASPRQFSCWNKTDPNCAKAEAVTDEDPLFRSALTLADRMVAGDLPDITNGADSYFALGIPLPRWAAGRKPVKVIGHHAFYRLGLNGTGT
;
A
#
# COMPACT_ATOMS: atom_id res chain seq x y z
N MET A 1 -10.43 4.61 14.73
CA MET A 1 -9.59 5.12 13.61
C MET A 1 -10.45 5.14 12.35
N THR A 2 -10.40 6.23 11.61
CA THR A 2 -11.14 6.34 10.34
C THR A 2 -10.50 5.49 9.24
N PRO A 3 -11.21 5.17 8.15
CA PRO A 3 -10.59 4.51 7.00
C PRO A 3 -9.39 5.28 6.45
N GLN A 4 -9.49 6.61 6.38
CA GLN A 4 -8.39 7.46 5.93
C GLN A 4 -7.17 7.34 6.84
N GLU A 5 -7.37 7.34 8.15
CA GLU A 5 -6.28 7.17 9.10
C GLU A 5 -5.62 5.80 8.95
N LEU A 6 -6.43 4.75 8.80
CA LEU A 6 -5.89 3.40 8.63
C LEU A 6 -5.06 3.29 7.33
N ALA A 7 -5.57 3.84 6.24
CA ALA A 7 -4.83 3.86 4.98
C ALA A 7 -3.52 4.65 5.11
N ALA A 8 -3.57 5.82 5.75
CA ALA A 8 -2.40 6.65 5.96
C ALA A 8 -1.35 5.95 6.84
N ARG A 9 -1.78 5.28 7.92
CA ARG A 9 -0.88 4.52 8.79
C ARG A 9 -0.25 3.35 8.06
N THR A 10 -1.02 2.67 7.21
CA THR A 10 -0.52 1.57 6.38
C THR A 10 0.54 2.07 5.41
N ALA A 11 0.27 3.14 4.68
CA ALA A 11 1.23 3.72 3.73
C ALA A 11 2.50 4.21 4.45
N TRP A 12 2.35 4.84 5.61
CA TRP A 12 3.47 5.31 6.41
C TRP A 12 4.31 4.13 6.93
N GLY A 13 3.66 3.08 7.44
CA GLY A 13 4.35 1.89 7.93
C GLY A 13 5.11 1.14 6.84
N GLU A 14 4.55 1.11 5.62
CA GLU A 14 5.13 0.36 4.51
C GLU A 14 6.20 1.15 3.75
N ALA A 15 6.09 2.48 3.66
CA ALA A 15 6.88 3.20 2.67
C ALA A 15 7.41 4.57 3.13
N ARG A 16 7.36 4.92 4.42
CA ARG A 16 7.87 6.24 4.85
C ARG A 16 9.34 6.46 4.53
N GLY A 17 10.13 5.40 4.47
CA GLY A 17 11.54 5.50 4.11
C GLY A 17 11.78 5.95 2.67
N GLU A 18 10.76 5.89 1.82
CA GLU A 18 10.81 6.36 0.44
C GLU A 18 10.05 7.67 0.25
N GLY A 19 9.66 8.31 1.34
CA GLY A 19 9.04 9.63 1.33
C GLY A 19 7.60 9.61 0.81
N VAL A 20 7.17 10.81 0.42
CA VAL A 20 5.79 11.04 -0.03
C VAL A 20 5.43 10.21 -1.26
N VAL A 21 6.35 10.07 -2.21
CA VAL A 21 6.11 9.30 -3.43
C VAL A 21 5.89 7.82 -3.12
N GLY A 22 6.69 7.24 -2.22
CA GLY A 22 6.50 5.85 -1.81
C GLY A 22 5.16 5.62 -1.14
N MET A 23 4.77 6.50 -0.22
CA MET A 23 3.47 6.41 0.45
C MET A 23 2.30 6.58 -0.53
N HIS A 24 2.43 7.50 -1.48
CA HIS A 24 1.46 7.71 -2.55
C HIS A 24 1.23 6.40 -3.33
N ALA A 25 2.32 5.73 -3.71
CA ALA A 25 2.25 4.48 -4.45
C ALA A 25 1.52 3.38 -3.67
N ILE A 26 1.77 3.26 -2.36
CA ILE A 26 1.06 2.30 -1.51
C ILE A 26 -0.43 2.61 -1.47
N LEU A 27 -0.80 3.88 -1.35
CA LEU A 27 -2.21 4.28 -1.37
C LEU A 27 -2.89 3.95 -2.70
N ASN A 28 -2.17 4.08 -3.83
CA ASN A 28 -2.69 3.65 -5.13
C ASN A 28 -3.00 2.14 -5.14
N VAL A 29 -2.12 1.32 -4.57
CA VAL A 29 -2.36 -0.14 -4.47
C VAL A 29 -3.62 -0.41 -3.65
N ILE A 30 -3.76 0.24 -2.50
CA ILE A 30 -4.96 0.11 -1.66
C ILE A 30 -6.21 0.49 -2.46
N ALA A 31 -6.18 1.63 -3.15
CA ALA A 31 -7.32 2.09 -3.95
C ALA A 31 -7.68 1.10 -5.06
N HIS A 32 -6.71 0.55 -5.75
CA HIS A 32 -6.95 -0.45 -6.81
C HIS A 32 -7.59 -1.72 -6.26
N ARG A 33 -7.16 -2.17 -5.08
CA ARG A 33 -7.77 -3.35 -4.43
C ARG A 33 -9.20 -3.08 -3.99
N VAL A 34 -9.47 -1.91 -3.44
CA VAL A 34 -10.84 -1.52 -3.06
C VAL A 34 -11.74 -1.44 -4.28
N ALA A 35 -11.23 -0.91 -5.40
CA ALA A 35 -11.98 -0.79 -6.64
C ALA A 35 -12.30 -2.14 -7.29
N LYS A 36 -11.57 -3.20 -6.92
CA LYS A 36 -11.78 -4.55 -7.44
C LYS A 36 -11.90 -5.54 -6.27
N PRO A 37 -13.04 -5.55 -5.55
CA PRO A 37 -13.21 -6.38 -4.37
C PRO A 37 -13.03 -7.87 -4.65
N GLY A 38 -12.42 -8.55 -3.72
CA GLY A 38 -12.16 -9.97 -3.84
C GLY A 38 -11.40 -10.52 -2.64
N TRP A 39 -10.51 -11.49 -2.89
CA TRP A 39 -9.79 -12.16 -1.81
C TRP A 39 -8.95 -11.22 -0.94
N TRP A 40 -8.49 -10.10 -1.48
CA TRP A 40 -7.68 -9.12 -0.73
C TRP A 40 -8.51 -8.12 0.08
N GLY A 41 -9.83 -8.18 0.01
CA GLY A 41 -10.71 -7.30 0.77
C GLY A 41 -11.72 -6.59 -0.11
N ARG A 42 -12.61 -5.81 0.54
CA ARG A 42 -13.72 -5.13 -0.13
C ARG A 42 -13.76 -3.63 0.13
N ASP A 43 -13.11 -3.20 1.19
CA ASP A 43 -13.07 -1.80 1.62
C ASP A 43 -11.68 -1.51 2.17
N ILE A 44 -11.44 -0.29 2.58
CA ILE A 44 -10.14 0.13 3.08
C ILE A 44 -9.74 -0.70 4.31
N GLU A 45 -10.68 -0.91 5.25
CA GLU A 45 -10.38 -1.64 6.47
C GLU A 45 -9.97 -3.08 6.18
N SER A 46 -10.75 -3.79 5.38
CA SER A 46 -10.46 -5.19 5.08
C SER A 46 -9.21 -5.35 4.21
N VAL A 47 -8.97 -4.44 3.28
CA VAL A 47 -7.77 -4.47 2.46
C VAL A 47 -6.51 -4.25 3.31
N CYS A 48 -6.52 -3.23 4.16
CA CYS A 48 -5.36 -2.92 5.01
C CYS A 48 -5.11 -4.00 6.06
N ALA A 49 -6.16 -4.58 6.63
CA ALA A 49 -6.07 -5.57 7.70
C ALA A 49 -5.97 -7.01 7.19
N SER A 50 -6.05 -7.25 5.88
CA SER A 50 -5.96 -8.59 5.31
C SER A 50 -4.65 -9.26 5.73
N PRO A 51 -4.71 -10.48 6.31
CA PRO A 51 -3.51 -11.13 6.83
C PRO A 51 -2.41 -11.26 5.79
N ARG A 52 -1.18 -10.91 6.18
CA ARG A 52 0.04 -11.04 5.36
C ARG A 52 0.08 -10.14 4.11
N GLN A 53 -0.85 -9.17 3.98
CA GLN A 53 -0.84 -8.27 2.84
C GLN A 53 0.02 -7.02 3.07
N PHE A 54 -0.09 -6.42 4.26
CA PHE A 54 0.75 -5.29 4.65
C PHE A 54 1.51 -5.66 5.91
N SER A 55 2.81 -5.86 5.77
CA SER A 55 3.66 -6.39 6.83
C SER A 55 3.71 -5.50 8.07
N CYS A 56 3.50 -4.19 7.90
CA CYS A 56 3.50 -3.27 9.03
C CYS A 56 2.43 -3.61 10.08
N TRP A 57 1.39 -4.38 9.73
CA TRP A 57 0.36 -4.80 10.67
C TRP A 57 0.61 -6.17 11.29
N ASN A 58 1.69 -6.85 10.90
CA ASN A 58 2.09 -8.09 11.56
C ASN A 58 2.58 -7.76 12.96
N LYS A 59 2.01 -8.40 13.98
CA LYS A 59 2.36 -8.10 15.38
C LYS A 59 3.82 -8.37 15.72
N THR A 60 4.48 -9.21 14.95
CA THR A 60 5.91 -9.49 15.08
C THR A 60 6.80 -8.48 14.39
N ASP A 61 6.22 -7.59 13.57
CA ASP A 61 6.96 -6.54 12.87
C ASP A 61 7.15 -5.33 13.80
N PRO A 62 8.38 -4.83 13.99
CA PRO A 62 8.61 -3.63 14.80
C PRO A 62 7.84 -2.40 14.33
N ASN A 63 7.48 -2.34 13.05
CA ASN A 63 6.70 -1.24 12.49
C ASN A 63 5.26 -1.21 12.98
N CYS A 64 4.72 -2.33 13.47
CA CYS A 64 3.32 -2.40 13.91
C CYS A 64 3.04 -1.36 15.01
N ALA A 65 3.82 -1.38 16.08
CA ALA A 65 3.66 -0.42 17.18
C ALA A 65 3.89 1.02 16.71
N LYS A 66 4.86 1.23 15.81
CA LYS A 66 5.14 2.56 15.27
C LYS A 66 3.98 3.10 14.43
N ALA A 67 3.40 2.24 13.57
CA ALA A 67 2.25 2.64 12.74
C ALA A 67 1.00 2.92 13.58
N GLU A 68 0.81 2.20 14.67
CA GLU A 68 -0.29 2.44 15.60
C GLU A 68 -0.13 3.76 16.36
N ALA A 69 1.10 4.14 16.69
CA ALA A 69 1.39 5.25 17.59
C ALA A 69 1.67 6.57 16.88
N VAL A 70 1.98 6.57 15.59
CA VAL A 70 2.36 7.79 14.88
C VAL A 70 1.23 8.82 14.89
N THR A 71 1.61 10.09 15.03
CA THR A 71 0.67 11.22 15.05
C THR A 71 1.02 12.22 13.94
N ASP A 72 0.13 13.20 13.75
CA ASP A 72 0.33 14.27 12.76
C ASP A 72 1.46 15.25 13.12
N GLU A 73 2.12 15.06 14.23
CA GLU A 73 3.39 15.74 14.51
C GLU A 73 4.50 15.24 13.59
N ASP A 74 4.39 14.02 13.08
CA ASP A 74 5.31 13.49 12.09
C ASP A 74 4.96 14.05 10.71
N PRO A 75 5.89 14.78 10.04
CA PRO A 75 5.60 15.42 8.75
C PRO A 75 5.23 14.43 7.64
N LEU A 76 5.84 13.24 7.62
CA LEU A 76 5.52 12.22 6.62
C LEU A 76 4.12 11.66 6.86
N PHE A 77 3.76 11.43 8.13
CA PHE A 77 2.41 10.95 8.42
C PHE A 77 1.36 12.01 8.09
N ARG A 78 1.66 13.27 8.32
CA ARG A 78 0.78 14.37 7.92
C ARG A 78 0.54 14.39 6.40
N SER A 79 1.61 14.15 5.62
CA SER A 79 1.50 14.01 4.17
C SER A 79 0.68 12.78 3.78
N ALA A 80 0.87 11.66 4.48
CA ALA A 80 0.09 10.44 4.24
C ALA A 80 -1.40 10.67 4.49
N LEU A 81 -1.76 11.40 5.54
CA LEU A 81 -3.15 11.75 5.82
C LEU A 81 -3.77 12.57 4.70
N THR A 82 -3.05 13.57 4.18
CA THR A 82 -3.52 14.39 3.07
C THR A 82 -3.73 13.55 1.82
N LEU A 83 -2.79 12.66 1.50
CA LEU A 83 -2.92 11.76 0.36
C LEU A 83 -4.07 10.77 0.53
N ALA A 84 -4.26 10.24 1.74
CA ALA A 84 -5.35 9.31 2.03
C ALA A 84 -6.73 9.99 1.88
N ASP A 85 -6.85 11.24 2.31
CA ASP A 85 -8.07 12.02 2.10
C ASP A 85 -8.37 12.18 0.60
N ARG A 86 -7.36 12.45 -0.21
CA ARG A 86 -7.51 12.55 -1.67
C ARG A 86 -7.90 11.20 -2.28
N MET A 87 -7.32 10.12 -1.79
CA MET A 87 -7.68 8.77 -2.25
C MET A 87 -9.15 8.48 -2.01
N VAL A 88 -9.66 8.76 -0.80
CA VAL A 88 -11.07 8.53 -0.46
C VAL A 88 -11.98 9.43 -1.28
N ALA A 89 -11.56 10.67 -1.57
CA ALA A 89 -12.31 11.59 -2.43
C ALA A 89 -12.29 11.20 -3.92
N GLY A 90 -11.47 10.24 -4.30
CA GLY A 90 -11.37 9.79 -5.68
C GLY A 90 -10.51 10.69 -6.57
N ASP A 91 -9.67 11.54 -5.99
CA ASP A 91 -8.85 12.49 -6.77
C ASP A 91 -7.35 12.29 -6.59
N LEU A 92 -6.92 11.14 -6.07
CA LEU A 92 -5.49 10.81 -5.99
C LEU A 92 -5.02 10.20 -7.32
N PRO A 93 -4.11 10.86 -8.05
CA PRO A 93 -3.61 10.29 -9.31
C PRO A 93 -2.91 8.95 -9.10
N ASP A 94 -3.04 8.05 -10.06
CA ASP A 94 -2.32 6.78 -10.03
C ASP A 94 -0.92 6.97 -10.61
N ILE A 95 0.10 6.68 -9.81
CA ILE A 95 1.50 6.73 -10.23
C ILE A 95 2.09 5.33 -10.40
N THR A 96 1.28 4.27 -10.28
CA THR A 96 1.74 2.88 -10.28
C THR A 96 1.38 2.09 -11.55
N ASN A 97 0.76 2.74 -12.54
CA ASN A 97 0.27 2.07 -13.76
C ASN A 97 -0.71 0.93 -13.46
N GLY A 98 -1.61 1.15 -12.52
CA GLY A 98 -2.67 0.20 -12.18
C GLY A 98 -2.24 -0.93 -11.26
N ALA A 99 -1.17 -0.78 -10.52
CA ALA A 99 -0.67 -1.84 -9.65
C ALA A 99 -1.62 -2.17 -8.50
N ASP A 100 -1.71 -3.45 -8.21
CA ASP A 100 -2.45 -4.00 -7.07
C ASP A 100 -1.56 -4.84 -6.15
N SER A 101 -0.28 -4.99 -6.47
CA SER A 101 0.67 -5.80 -5.73
C SER A 101 2.05 -5.21 -5.84
N TYR A 102 2.89 -5.45 -4.84
CA TYR A 102 4.26 -4.97 -4.83
C TYR A 102 5.13 -5.80 -3.90
N PHE A 103 6.44 -5.70 -4.08
CA PHE A 103 7.40 -6.21 -3.11
C PHE A 103 8.61 -5.28 -3.04
N ALA A 104 9.30 -5.33 -1.91
CA ALA A 104 10.52 -4.55 -1.71
C ALA A 104 11.69 -5.20 -2.45
N LEU A 105 12.40 -4.41 -3.27
CA LEU A 105 13.63 -4.87 -3.90
C LEU A 105 14.69 -5.20 -2.84
N GLY A 106 15.51 -6.18 -3.11
CA GLY A 106 16.54 -6.62 -2.15
C GLY A 106 16.13 -7.82 -1.31
N ILE A 107 14.86 -8.25 -1.35
CA ILE A 107 14.43 -9.52 -0.79
C ILE A 107 14.40 -10.58 -1.90
N PRO A 108 14.36 -11.89 -1.57
CA PRO A 108 14.19 -12.93 -2.58
C PRO A 108 12.92 -12.70 -3.39
N LEU A 109 12.98 -12.94 -4.71
CA LEU A 109 11.85 -12.77 -5.61
C LEU A 109 10.67 -13.60 -5.12
N PRO A 110 9.50 -12.98 -4.83
CA PRO A 110 8.31 -13.74 -4.45
C PRO A 110 7.84 -14.65 -5.58
N ARG A 111 7.25 -15.80 -5.22
CA ARG A 111 6.75 -16.75 -6.22
C ARG A 111 5.77 -16.10 -7.19
N TRP A 112 4.88 -15.25 -6.66
CA TRP A 112 3.86 -14.62 -7.49
C TRP A 112 4.46 -13.64 -8.51
N ALA A 113 5.68 -13.18 -8.32
CA ALA A 113 6.35 -12.28 -9.24
C ALA A 113 7.20 -13.01 -10.29
N ALA A 114 7.46 -14.32 -10.11
CA ALA A 114 8.31 -15.10 -10.99
C ALA A 114 7.74 -15.13 -12.42
N GLY A 115 8.58 -14.82 -13.39
CA GLY A 115 8.18 -14.79 -14.79
C GLY A 115 7.34 -13.57 -15.19
N ARG A 116 7.14 -12.62 -14.29
CA ARG A 116 6.35 -11.40 -14.53
C ARG A 116 7.24 -10.18 -14.58
N LYS A 117 6.81 -9.17 -15.32
CA LYS A 117 7.48 -7.87 -15.32
C LYS A 117 6.69 -6.87 -14.49
N PRO A 118 7.37 -6.05 -13.68
CA PRO A 118 6.66 -4.99 -12.98
C PRO A 118 6.08 -3.96 -13.96
N VAL A 119 4.93 -3.40 -13.60
CA VAL A 119 4.34 -2.31 -14.37
C VAL A 119 4.99 -0.96 -14.01
N LYS A 120 5.63 -0.90 -12.85
CA LYS A 120 6.31 0.29 -12.37
C LYS A 120 7.34 -0.09 -11.31
N VAL A 121 8.43 0.66 -11.25
CA VAL A 121 9.38 0.60 -10.14
C VAL A 121 9.47 2.01 -9.55
N ILE A 122 9.26 2.12 -8.25
CA ILE A 122 9.34 3.39 -7.53
C ILE A 122 10.21 3.16 -6.30
N GLY A 123 11.35 3.86 -6.23
CA GLY A 123 12.29 3.67 -5.13
C GLY A 123 12.75 2.21 -5.04
N HIS A 124 12.57 1.61 -3.88
CA HIS A 124 12.94 0.22 -3.63
C HIS A 124 11.75 -0.74 -3.72
N HIS A 125 10.69 -0.37 -4.44
CA HIS A 125 9.53 -1.23 -4.62
C HIS A 125 9.26 -1.49 -6.09
N ALA A 126 8.98 -2.75 -6.43
CA ALA A 126 8.51 -3.17 -7.74
C ALA A 126 7.00 -3.44 -7.67
N PHE A 127 6.24 -2.81 -8.54
CA PHE A 127 4.79 -2.84 -8.55
C PHE A 127 4.28 -3.68 -9.72
N TYR A 128 3.24 -4.47 -9.46
CA TYR A 128 2.68 -5.42 -10.42
C TYR A 128 1.17 -5.27 -10.49
N ARG A 129 0.63 -5.49 -11.68
CA ARG A 129 -0.80 -5.61 -11.87
C ARG A 129 -1.14 -7.07 -12.11
N LEU A 130 -1.57 -7.76 -11.06
CA LEU A 130 -1.89 -9.19 -11.11
C LEU A 130 -3.36 -9.46 -11.38
N GLY A 131 -4.26 -8.62 -10.89
CA GLY A 131 -5.68 -8.91 -10.86
C GLY A 131 -6.01 -9.98 -9.81
N LEU A 132 -7.28 -10.29 -9.65
CA LEU A 132 -7.74 -11.24 -8.64
C LEU A 132 -7.29 -12.67 -8.95
N ASN A 133 -7.07 -13.00 -10.22
CA ASN A 133 -6.71 -14.34 -10.67
C ASN A 133 -5.27 -14.42 -11.20
N GLY A 134 -4.48 -13.39 -11.01
CA GLY A 134 -3.12 -13.36 -11.53
C GLY A 134 -3.02 -13.12 -13.04
N THR A 135 -4.11 -12.74 -13.70
CA THR A 135 -4.16 -12.53 -15.16
C THR A 135 -3.97 -11.08 -15.58
N GLY A 136 -3.88 -10.15 -14.61
CA GLY A 136 -3.80 -8.72 -14.88
C GLY A 136 -5.15 -8.05 -15.09
N THR A 137 -6.22 -8.75 -14.86
CA THR A 137 -7.59 -8.24 -15.04
C THR A 137 -8.41 -8.19 -13.72
#